data_c73560505c2b8e69cc9053b747d3fdec
#
_entry.id   c73560505c2b8e69cc9053b747d3fdec
#
_cell.length_a   1.000
_cell.length_b   1.000
_cell.length_c   1.000
_cell.angle_alpha   90.00
_cell.angle_beta   90.00
_cell.angle_gamma   90.00
#
_symmetry.space_group_name_H-M   'P 1'
#
loop_
_entity.id
_entity.type
_entity.pdbx_description
1 polymer ?
#
loop_
_entity_poly.entity_id
_entity_poly.type
_entity_poly.pdbx_seq_one_letter_code
_entity_poly.pdbx_strand_id
1 'polypeptide(L)'
;LLKKENLLHIAIILLGTILILIPAFHSNIWFDESYSVAISNHSFSEIWTIGGNDVHPILYYWMLKIINILFGSNIIIYRIFSVLGIVGLGILGFTHIKKDFGTKTGLLFTFFSFFLPVMLNYALEIRMYSWSIFFVTLMVIYLNRFIKDKNTKNLILFGVFSIVSCYMHYYALVCAGIINLGLIIYIIKNRKSIEN
;
A
#
# COMPACT_ATOMS: atom_id res chain seq x y z
N LEU A 1 -9.29 -24.01 -18.11
CA LEU A 1 -10.31 -22.98 -17.86
C LEU A 1 -10.09 -22.39 -16.46
N LEU A 2 -10.03 -21.06 -16.34
CA LEU A 2 -9.94 -20.39 -15.02
C LEU A 2 -11.19 -20.70 -14.19
N LYS A 3 -11.00 -20.94 -12.88
CA LYS A 3 -12.14 -21.13 -11.98
C LYS A 3 -13.00 -19.87 -11.95
N LYS A 4 -14.33 -20.00 -11.87
CA LYS A 4 -15.29 -18.88 -11.84
C LYS A 4 -14.92 -17.79 -10.81
N GLU A 5 -14.46 -18.21 -9.66
CA GLU A 5 -14.03 -17.31 -8.57
C GLU A 5 -12.80 -16.45 -8.93
N ASN A 6 -11.86 -17.01 -9.73
CA ASN A 6 -10.68 -16.25 -10.20
C ASN A 6 -11.11 -15.21 -11.24
N LEU A 7 -12.04 -15.57 -12.14
CA LEU A 7 -12.61 -14.63 -13.10
C LEU A 7 -13.31 -13.47 -12.40
N LEU A 8 -14.00 -13.74 -11.29
CA LEU A 8 -14.66 -12.70 -10.51
C LEU A 8 -13.66 -11.73 -9.85
N HIS A 9 -12.56 -12.22 -9.27
CA HIS A 9 -11.48 -11.35 -8.78
C HIS A 9 -10.93 -10.44 -9.88
N ILE A 10 -10.62 -11.03 -11.04
CA ILE A 10 -10.08 -10.30 -12.19
C ILE A 10 -11.08 -9.23 -12.66
N ALA A 11 -12.36 -9.59 -12.79
CA ALA A 11 -13.41 -8.65 -13.19
C ALA A 11 -13.55 -7.48 -12.20
N ILE A 12 -13.52 -7.74 -10.89
CA ILE A 12 -13.56 -6.70 -9.86
C ILE A 12 -12.35 -5.76 -9.98
N ILE A 13 -11.14 -6.32 -10.14
CA ILE A 13 -9.91 -5.52 -10.26
C ILE A 13 -9.98 -4.66 -11.53
N LEU A 14 -10.32 -5.24 -12.67
CA LEU A 14 -10.40 -4.49 -13.94
C LEU A 14 -11.47 -3.41 -13.90
N LEU A 15 -12.70 -3.75 -13.50
CA LEU A 15 -13.80 -2.80 -13.42
C LEU A 15 -13.49 -1.67 -12.41
N GLY A 16 -13.01 -2.02 -11.22
CA GLY A 16 -12.65 -1.06 -10.20
C GLY A 16 -11.54 -0.11 -10.65
N THR A 17 -10.49 -0.65 -11.31
CA THR A 17 -9.40 0.16 -11.87
C THR A 17 -9.91 1.13 -12.94
N ILE A 18 -10.76 0.67 -13.86
CA ILE A 18 -11.35 1.53 -14.90
C ILE A 18 -12.16 2.66 -14.26
N LEU A 19 -13.05 2.34 -13.31
CA LEU A 19 -13.89 3.33 -12.64
C LEU A 19 -13.08 4.38 -11.87
N ILE A 20 -12.00 3.98 -11.19
CA ILE A 20 -11.12 4.92 -10.49
C ILE A 20 -10.34 5.80 -11.48
N LEU A 21 -9.95 5.29 -12.65
CA LEU A 21 -9.18 6.04 -13.64
C LEU A 21 -10.02 7.03 -14.46
N ILE A 22 -11.34 6.88 -14.58
CA ILE A 22 -12.18 7.81 -15.34
C ILE A 22 -11.95 9.27 -14.93
N PRO A 23 -11.98 9.65 -13.64
CA PRO A 23 -11.75 11.02 -13.21
C PRO A 23 -10.31 11.51 -13.46
N ALA A 24 -9.33 10.61 -13.66
CA ALA A 24 -7.94 11.01 -13.87
C ALA A 24 -7.76 11.99 -15.03
N PHE A 25 -8.60 11.87 -16.03
CA PHE A 25 -8.52 12.65 -17.28
C PHE A 25 -9.32 13.96 -17.24
N HIS A 26 -10.17 14.15 -16.23
CA HIS A 26 -11.11 15.28 -16.17
C HIS A 26 -11.01 16.11 -14.89
N SER A 27 -10.42 15.57 -13.82
CA SER A 27 -10.31 16.29 -12.55
C SER A 27 -9.09 17.20 -12.54
N ASN A 28 -9.28 18.41 -11.98
CA ASN A 28 -8.18 19.32 -11.71
C ASN A 28 -7.27 18.77 -10.60
N ILE A 29 -6.01 19.19 -10.63
CA ILE A 29 -5.06 18.96 -9.54
C ILE A 29 -5.37 19.91 -8.39
N TRP A 30 -5.41 19.40 -7.16
CA TRP A 30 -5.60 20.22 -5.97
C TRP A 30 -4.25 20.50 -5.26
N PHE A 31 -4.29 21.32 -4.20
CA PHE A 31 -3.08 21.87 -3.59
C PHE A 31 -2.06 20.78 -3.20
N ASP A 32 -2.48 19.75 -2.49
CA ASP A 32 -1.57 18.70 -2.01
C ASP A 32 -1.00 17.83 -3.14
N GLU A 33 -1.76 17.61 -4.23
CA GLU A 33 -1.25 16.93 -5.42
C GLU A 33 -0.18 17.80 -6.11
N SER A 34 -0.42 19.11 -6.25
CA SER A 34 0.54 20.04 -6.85
C SER A 34 1.84 20.10 -6.05
N TYR A 35 1.74 20.07 -4.72
CA TYR A 35 2.90 19.98 -3.83
C TYR A 35 3.72 18.70 -4.07
N SER A 36 3.05 17.53 -4.16
CA SER A 36 3.71 16.26 -4.45
C SER A 36 4.42 16.26 -5.81
N VAL A 37 3.78 16.85 -6.84
CA VAL A 37 4.36 17.01 -8.18
C VAL A 37 5.57 17.95 -8.13
N ALA A 38 5.49 19.08 -7.43
CA ALA A 38 6.59 20.01 -7.28
C ALA A 38 7.81 19.34 -6.63
N ILE A 39 7.62 18.62 -5.53
CA ILE A 39 8.71 17.88 -4.85
C ILE A 39 9.34 16.85 -5.79
N SER A 40 8.58 16.16 -6.62
CA SER A 40 9.12 15.14 -7.53
C SER A 40 10.09 15.69 -8.59
N ASN A 41 10.11 17.01 -8.81
CA ASN A 41 11.04 17.65 -9.73
C ASN A 41 12.44 17.89 -9.12
N HIS A 42 12.57 17.86 -7.81
CA HIS A 42 13.85 17.99 -7.12
C HIS A 42 14.72 16.73 -7.23
N SER A 43 16.01 16.85 -6.88
CA SER A 43 16.91 15.71 -6.74
C SER A 43 16.56 14.86 -5.51
N PHE A 44 17.01 13.60 -5.44
CA PHE A 44 16.80 12.75 -4.26
C PHE A 44 17.32 13.36 -2.96
N SER A 45 18.46 14.08 -3.02
CA SER A 45 19.05 14.76 -1.86
C SER A 45 18.19 15.94 -1.41
N GLU A 46 17.68 16.75 -2.34
CA GLU A 46 16.77 17.86 -2.01
C GLU A 46 15.45 17.34 -1.44
N ILE A 47 14.89 16.28 -2.02
CA ILE A 47 13.68 15.62 -1.49
C ILE A 47 13.91 15.16 -0.04
N TRP A 48 15.11 14.63 0.27
CA TRP A 48 15.47 14.25 1.64
C TRP A 48 15.43 15.46 2.58
N THR A 49 16.03 16.57 2.17
CA THR A 49 16.09 17.81 2.97
C THR A 49 14.71 18.43 3.13
N ILE A 50 13.90 18.49 2.06
CA ILE A 50 12.53 19.01 2.08
C ILE A 50 11.66 18.11 2.98
N GLY A 51 11.71 16.81 2.76
CA GLY A 51 10.91 15.84 3.51
C GLY A 51 11.26 15.74 4.99
N GLY A 52 12.51 16.08 5.37
CA GLY A 52 12.89 16.17 6.78
C GLY A 52 12.21 17.32 7.55
N ASN A 53 11.66 18.30 6.82
CA ASN A 53 10.90 19.43 7.37
C ASN A 53 9.41 19.39 7.00
N ASP A 54 8.97 18.31 6.34
CA ASP A 54 7.58 18.15 5.90
C ASP A 54 6.73 17.38 6.91
N VAL A 55 5.42 17.53 6.77
CA VAL A 55 4.39 16.79 7.52
C VAL A 55 4.18 15.37 7.00
N HIS A 56 4.95 14.93 6.00
CA HIS A 56 4.86 13.58 5.43
C HIS A 56 6.25 12.97 5.23
N PRO A 57 6.41 11.63 5.43
CA PRO A 57 7.65 10.93 5.16
C PRO A 57 8.00 10.92 3.67
N ILE A 58 9.27 10.69 3.36
CA ILE A 58 9.88 10.95 2.05
C ILE A 58 9.67 9.86 1.00
N LEU A 59 9.31 8.63 1.39
CA LEU A 59 9.38 7.48 0.49
C LEU A 59 8.47 7.65 -0.75
N TYR A 60 7.26 8.17 -0.55
CA TYR A 60 6.34 8.40 -1.67
C TYR A 60 6.91 9.42 -2.67
N TYR A 61 7.54 10.48 -2.21
CA TYR A 61 8.15 11.49 -3.08
C TYR A 61 9.35 10.91 -3.87
N TRP A 62 10.14 10.02 -3.25
CA TRP A 62 11.18 9.30 -3.96
C TRP A 62 10.62 8.37 -5.03
N MET A 63 9.51 7.68 -4.74
CA MET A 63 8.82 6.86 -5.74
C MET A 63 8.30 7.71 -6.90
N LEU A 64 7.68 8.87 -6.62
CA LEU A 64 7.28 9.83 -7.67
C LEU A 64 8.47 10.35 -8.47
N LYS A 65 9.62 10.61 -7.81
CA LYS A 65 10.86 11.00 -8.51
C LYS A 65 11.32 9.94 -9.50
N ILE A 66 11.26 8.67 -9.14
CA ILE A 66 11.58 7.57 -10.06
C ILE A 66 10.62 7.58 -11.26
N ILE A 67 9.31 7.74 -11.00
CA ILE A 67 8.30 7.84 -12.08
C ILE A 67 8.56 9.05 -12.96
N ASN A 68 8.94 10.20 -12.38
CA ASN A 68 9.32 11.40 -13.13
C ASN A 68 10.54 11.16 -14.05
N ILE A 69 11.56 10.46 -13.55
CA ILE A 69 12.75 10.13 -14.35
C ILE A 69 12.40 9.21 -15.53
N LEU A 70 11.51 8.24 -15.32
CA LEU A 70 11.17 7.23 -16.33
C LEU A 70 10.19 7.76 -17.39
N PHE A 71 9.24 8.61 -17.01
CA PHE A 71 8.09 8.98 -17.85
C PHE A 71 7.89 10.49 -18.00
N GLY A 72 8.73 11.30 -17.36
CA GLY A 72 8.57 12.75 -17.29
C GLY A 72 7.50 13.21 -16.28
N SER A 73 7.43 14.53 -16.07
CA SER A 73 6.46 15.16 -15.17
C SER A 73 5.07 15.20 -15.84
N ASN A 74 4.24 14.19 -15.57
CA ASN A 74 2.90 14.07 -16.14
C ASN A 74 1.88 13.67 -15.07
N ILE A 75 0.86 14.49 -14.87
CA ILE A 75 -0.18 14.32 -13.84
C ILE A 75 -0.93 12.99 -14.00
N ILE A 76 -1.26 12.60 -15.24
CA ILE A 76 -1.99 11.36 -15.51
C ILE A 76 -1.15 10.15 -15.11
N ILE A 77 0.16 10.18 -15.43
CA ILE A 77 1.08 9.10 -15.08
C ILE A 77 1.23 9.00 -13.55
N TYR A 78 1.33 10.11 -12.83
CA TYR A 78 1.39 10.11 -11.38
C TYR A 78 0.10 9.56 -10.74
N ARG A 79 -1.07 9.89 -11.30
CA ARG A 79 -2.35 9.33 -10.86
C ARG A 79 -2.43 7.83 -11.12
N ILE A 80 -2.04 7.37 -12.31
CA ILE A 80 -1.93 5.93 -12.62
C ILE A 80 -1.02 5.25 -11.60
N PHE A 81 0.13 5.84 -11.30
CA PHE A 81 1.05 5.31 -10.28
C PHE A 81 0.38 5.20 -8.90
N SER A 82 -0.38 6.21 -8.48
CA SER A 82 -1.13 6.14 -7.22
C SER A 82 -2.17 5.01 -7.24
N VAL A 83 -2.91 4.85 -8.34
CA VAL A 83 -3.91 3.78 -8.52
C VAL A 83 -3.28 2.40 -8.45
N LEU A 84 -2.02 2.23 -8.87
CA LEU A 84 -1.32 0.94 -8.75
C LEU A 84 -1.22 0.44 -7.31
N GLY A 85 -1.22 1.31 -6.30
CA GLY A 85 -1.30 0.92 -4.89
C GLY A 85 -2.60 0.17 -4.57
N ILE A 86 -3.75 0.66 -5.07
CA ILE A 86 -5.06 0.00 -4.91
C ILE A 86 -5.15 -1.27 -5.76
N VAL A 87 -4.63 -1.27 -6.97
CA VAL A 87 -4.54 -2.48 -7.80
C VAL A 87 -3.73 -3.55 -7.08
N GLY A 88 -2.59 -3.18 -6.50
CA GLY A 88 -1.79 -4.06 -5.66
C GLY A 88 -2.59 -4.62 -4.49
N LEU A 89 -3.38 -3.78 -3.81
CA LEU A 89 -4.24 -4.20 -2.71
C LEU A 89 -5.28 -5.24 -3.18
N GLY A 90 -5.94 -5.01 -4.32
CA GLY A 90 -6.86 -5.97 -4.94
C GLY A 90 -6.18 -7.30 -5.29
N ILE A 91 -4.94 -7.25 -5.81
CA ILE A 91 -4.13 -8.44 -6.08
C ILE A 91 -3.79 -9.19 -4.79
N LEU A 92 -3.54 -8.50 -3.67
CA LEU A 92 -3.36 -9.15 -2.36
C LEU A 92 -4.64 -9.89 -1.93
N GLY A 93 -5.81 -9.32 -2.19
CA GLY A 93 -7.09 -9.99 -1.96
C GLY A 93 -7.22 -11.30 -2.74
N PHE A 94 -6.86 -11.25 -4.04
CA PHE A 94 -6.89 -12.42 -4.92
C PHE A 94 -5.85 -13.49 -4.59
N THR A 95 -4.69 -13.10 -4.09
CA THR A 95 -3.55 -14.01 -3.86
C THR A 95 -3.41 -14.38 -2.38
N HIS A 96 -2.96 -13.42 -1.56
CA HIS A 96 -2.57 -13.64 -0.17
C HIS A 96 -3.77 -13.86 0.74
N ILE A 97 -4.75 -12.96 0.70
CA ILE A 97 -5.95 -13.05 1.57
C ILE A 97 -6.78 -14.27 1.20
N LYS A 98 -6.97 -14.53 -0.09
CA LYS A 98 -7.64 -15.74 -0.56
C LYS A 98 -6.95 -17.02 -0.07
N LYS A 99 -5.61 -17.06 -0.13
CA LYS A 99 -4.83 -18.21 0.35
C LYS A 99 -4.93 -18.41 1.86
N ASP A 100 -4.84 -17.32 2.64
CA ASP A 100 -4.71 -17.39 4.09
C ASP A 100 -6.06 -17.47 4.82
N PHE A 101 -7.15 -16.93 4.20
CA PHE A 101 -8.47 -16.78 4.82
C PHE A 101 -9.64 -17.33 3.96
N GLY A 102 -9.35 -17.93 2.81
CA GLY A 102 -10.34 -18.54 1.92
C GLY A 102 -10.90 -17.57 0.86
N THR A 103 -11.56 -18.18 -0.15
CA THR A 103 -12.03 -17.50 -1.36
C THR A 103 -13.03 -16.37 -1.07
N LYS A 104 -13.99 -16.60 -0.17
CA LYS A 104 -15.02 -15.61 0.17
C LYS A 104 -14.40 -14.36 0.77
N THR A 105 -13.48 -14.51 1.73
CA THR A 105 -12.75 -13.40 2.36
C THR A 105 -11.91 -12.65 1.34
N GLY A 106 -11.20 -13.40 0.47
CA GLY A 106 -10.41 -12.80 -0.61
C GLY A 106 -11.27 -11.96 -1.56
N LEU A 107 -12.43 -12.46 -1.99
CA LEU A 107 -13.35 -11.73 -2.86
C LEU A 107 -13.90 -10.46 -2.21
N LEU A 108 -14.33 -10.55 -0.96
CA LEU A 108 -14.81 -9.37 -0.20
C LEU A 108 -13.70 -8.34 -0.05
N PHE A 109 -12.49 -8.78 0.30
CA PHE A 109 -11.33 -7.87 0.41
C PHE A 109 -11.04 -7.19 -0.93
N THR A 110 -10.96 -7.96 -2.04
CA THR A 110 -10.77 -7.39 -3.38
C THR A 110 -11.87 -6.39 -3.72
N PHE A 111 -13.14 -6.72 -3.46
CA PHE A 111 -14.27 -5.84 -3.72
C PHE A 111 -14.17 -4.53 -2.92
N PHE A 112 -13.97 -4.61 -1.62
CA PHE A 112 -13.88 -3.43 -0.77
C PHE A 112 -12.65 -2.57 -1.05
N SER A 113 -11.55 -3.15 -1.56
CA SER A 113 -10.36 -2.38 -1.98
C SER A 113 -10.67 -1.37 -3.10
N PHE A 114 -11.69 -1.62 -3.92
CA PHE A 114 -12.06 -0.72 -5.02
C PHE A 114 -13.35 0.07 -4.79
N PHE A 115 -14.32 -0.49 -4.06
CA PHE A 115 -15.68 0.06 -4.03
C PHE A 115 -16.08 0.72 -2.72
N LEU A 116 -15.21 0.77 -1.70
CA LEU A 116 -15.45 1.66 -0.56
C LEU A 116 -15.32 3.12 -1.00
N PRO A 117 -16.25 4.02 -0.62
CA PRO A 117 -16.20 5.43 -1.01
C PRO A 117 -14.86 6.10 -0.69
N VAL A 118 -14.26 5.79 0.47
CA VAL A 118 -12.94 6.30 0.86
C VAL A 118 -11.84 5.85 -0.11
N MET A 119 -11.90 4.62 -0.62
CA MET A 119 -10.91 4.11 -1.58
C MET A 119 -11.07 4.80 -2.94
N LEU A 120 -12.29 5.01 -3.41
CA LEU A 120 -12.55 5.73 -4.66
C LEU A 120 -11.99 7.15 -4.62
N ASN A 121 -12.14 7.85 -3.50
CA ASN A 121 -11.68 9.23 -3.37
C ASN A 121 -10.15 9.33 -3.31
N TYR A 122 -9.50 8.51 -2.47
CA TYR A 122 -8.06 8.62 -2.22
C TYR A 122 -7.17 7.80 -3.16
N ALA A 123 -7.74 6.88 -3.96
CA ALA A 123 -6.96 6.03 -4.85
C ALA A 123 -6.30 6.82 -5.98
N LEU A 124 -6.99 7.85 -6.49
CA LEU A 124 -6.57 8.64 -7.62
C LEU A 124 -5.58 9.75 -7.25
N GLU A 125 -5.62 10.23 -6.02
CA GLU A 125 -4.80 11.36 -5.60
C GLU A 125 -3.31 11.06 -5.75
N ILE A 126 -2.54 12.05 -6.22
CA ILE A 126 -1.07 11.99 -6.26
C ILE A 126 -0.55 12.16 -4.83
N ARG A 127 -0.94 11.21 -3.97
CA ARG A 127 -0.60 11.15 -2.55
C ARG A 127 -0.28 9.72 -2.13
N MET A 128 0.34 9.57 -1.00
CA MET A 128 0.86 8.30 -0.49
C MET A 128 -0.21 7.31 0.01
N TYR A 129 -1.50 7.66 0.02
CA TYR A 129 -2.54 6.91 0.72
C TYR A 129 -2.73 5.49 0.21
N SER A 130 -2.81 5.30 -1.10
CA SER A 130 -2.99 3.99 -1.75
C SER A 130 -1.80 3.04 -1.49
N TRP A 131 -0.59 3.55 -1.60
CA TRP A 131 0.63 2.78 -1.30
C TRP A 131 0.79 2.52 0.20
N SER A 132 0.37 3.46 1.04
CA SER A 132 0.42 3.31 2.49
C SER A 132 -0.44 2.13 2.96
N ILE A 133 -1.70 2.05 2.51
CA ILE A 133 -2.58 0.93 2.87
C ILE A 133 -2.09 -0.39 2.27
N PHE A 134 -1.50 -0.38 1.06
CA PHE A 134 -0.90 -1.55 0.45
C PHE A 134 0.24 -2.14 1.30
N PHE A 135 1.20 -1.31 1.73
CA PHE A 135 2.33 -1.78 2.54
C PHE A 135 1.92 -2.17 3.96
N VAL A 136 1.00 -1.43 4.59
CA VAL A 136 0.43 -1.83 5.89
C VAL A 136 -0.29 -3.18 5.78
N THR A 137 -1.00 -3.44 4.69
CA THR A 137 -1.66 -4.74 4.45
C THR A 137 -0.63 -5.86 4.32
N LEU A 138 0.46 -5.65 3.58
CA LEU A 138 1.56 -6.62 3.48
C LEU A 138 2.19 -6.90 4.85
N MET A 139 2.45 -5.87 5.64
CA MET A 139 2.95 -6.00 7.01
C MET A 139 2.03 -6.90 7.84
N VAL A 140 0.72 -6.66 7.85
CA VAL A 140 -0.24 -7.46 8.62
C VAL A 140 -0.33 -8.90 8.10
N ILE A 141 -0.28 -9.13 6.79
CA ILE A 141 -0.26 -10.48 6.19
C ILE A 141 0.94 -11.27 6.69
N TYR A 142 2.14 -10.69 6.63
CA TYR A 142 3.36 -11.40 7.04
C TYR A 142 3.46 -11.58 8.55
N LEU A 143 2.92 -10.66 9.35
CA LEU A 143 2.76 -10.87 10.79
C LEU A 143 1.85 -12.06 11.09
N ASN A 144 0.65 -12.12 10.45
CA ASN A 144 -0.27 -13.23 10.63
C ASN A 144 0.35 -14.59 10.26
N ARG A 145 1.13 -14.63 9.18
CA ARG A 145 1.85 -15.84 8.78
C ARG A 145 2.94 -16.20 9.79
N PHE A 146 3.75 -15.24 10.24
CA PHE A 146 4.75 -15.48 11.28
C PHE A 146 4.12 -16.03 12.56
N ILE A 147 3.00 -15.46 13.01
CA ILE A 147 2.30 -15.96 14.20
C ILE A 147 1.87 -17.43 14.04
N LYS A 148 1.49 -17.84 12.81
CA LYS A 148 1.02 -19.21 12.52
C LYS A 148 2.14 -20.21 12.38
N ASP A 149 3.19 -19.88 11.64
CA ASP A 149 4.22 -20.84 11.20
C ASP A 149 5.61 -20.60 11.83
N LYS A 150 5.79 -19.51 12.59
CA LYS A 150 7.06 -19.09 13.20
C LYS A 150 8.23 -18.99 12.21
N ASN A 151 7.94 -18.85 10.93
CA ASN A 151 8.94 -18.82 9.89
C ASN A 151 9.70 -17.49 9.88
N THR A 152 11.03 -17.55 10.02
CA THR A 152 11.91 -16.37 10.04
C THR A 152 11.76 -15.49 8.78
N LYS A 153 11.49 -16.10 7.60
CA LYS A 153 11.24 -15.33 6.39
C LYS A 153 10.02 -14.40 6.54
N ASN A 154 8.96 -14.90 7.17
CA ASN A 154 7.77 -14.09 7.41
C ASN A 154 8.02 -12.97 8.42
N LEU A 155 8.87 -13.20 9.42
CA LEU A 155 9.30 -12.17 10.36
C LEU A 155 10.14 -11.09 9.67
N ILE A 156 11.08 -11.47 8.80
CA ILE A 156 11.90 -10.52 8.03
C ILE A 156 11.00 -9.67 7.13
N LEU A 157 10.07 -10.30 6.39
CA LEU A 157 9.16 -9.58 5.50
C LEU A 157 8.22 -8.64 6.28
N PHE A 158 7.75 -9.07 7.46
CA PHE A 158 7.03 -8.19 8.38
C PHE A 158 7.87 -6.96 8.75
N GLY A 159 9.13 -7.16 9.14
CA GLY A 159 10.06 -6.06 9.49
C GLY A 159 10.30 -5.11 8.32
N VAL A 160 10.55 -5.64 7.11
CA VAL A 160 10.73 -4.84 5.89
C VAL A 160 9.50 -3.98 5.61
N PHE A 161 8.30 -4.57 5.59
CA PHE A 161 7.08 -3.82 5.31
C PHE A 161 6.68 -2.89 6.46
N SER A 162 7.10 -3.18 7.70
CA SER A 162 6.97 -2.27 8.84
C SER A 162 7.77 -0.99 8.59
N ILE A 163 9.04 -1.11 8.21
CA ILE A 163 9.92 0.02 7.89
C ILE A 163 9.35 0.80 6.69
N VAL A 164 9.00 0.12 5.60
CA VAL A 164 8.43 0.77 4.42
C VAL A 164 7.15 1.57 4.77
N SER A 165 6.27 1.00 5.59
CA SER A 165 5.06 1.68 6.06
C SER A 165 5.37 2.95 6.86
N CYS A 166 6.39 2.91 7.74
CA CYS A 166 6.83 4.07 8.51
C CYS A 166 7.30 5.23 7.62
N TYR A 167 8.01 4.92 6.54
CA TYR A 167 8.51 5.92 5.59
C TYR A 167 7.47 6.35 4.53
N MET A 168 6.29 5.69 4.52
CA MET A 168 5.23 6.02 3.58
C MET A 168 4.27 7.09 4.13
N HIS A 169 3.85 6.97 5.39
CA HIS A 169 2.90 7.90 6.01
C HIS A 169 2.99 7.86 7.54
N TYR A 170 2.87 9.02 8.24
CA TYR A 170 2.93 9.05 9.70
C TYR A 170 1.81 8.26 10.39
N TYR A 171 0.60 8.21 9.85
CA TYR A 171 -0.43 7.30 10.39
C TYR A 171 -0.05 5.83 10.22
N ALA A 172 0.61 5.47 9.13
CA ALA A 172 1.13 4.11 8.96
C ALA A 172 2.29 3.81 9.93
N LEU A 173 3.13 4.80 10.29
CA LEU A 173 4.14 4.69 11.34
C LEU A 173 3.48 4.40 12.69
N VAL A 174 2.41 5.12 13.06
CA VAL A 174 1.67 4.86 14.31
C VAL A 174 1.08 3.44 14.30
N CYS A 175 0.43 3.04 13.19
CA CYS A 175 -0.09 1.68 13.03
C CYS A 175 1.02 0.63 13.17
N ALA A 176 2.16 0.83 12.49
CA ALA A 176 3.30 -0.06 12.57
C ALA A 176 3.86 -0.13 14.01
N GLY A 177 3.96 1.00 14.71
CA GLY A 177 4.39 1.07 16.11
C GLY A 177 3.50 0.23 17.03
N ILE A 178 2.19 0.39 16.94
CA ILE A 178 1.22 -0.39 17.74
C ILE A 178 1.32 -1.89 17.44
N ILE A 179 1.42 -2.25 16.15
CA ILE A 179 1.51 -3.65 15.73
C ILE A 179 2.83 -4.29 16.17
N ASN A 180 3.96 -3.57 16.06
CA ASN A 180 5.27 -4.05 16.55
C ASN A 180 5.27 -4.24 18.07
N LEU A 181 4.66 -3.31 18.83
CA LEU A 181 4.49 -3.47 20.27
C LEU A 181 3.65 -4.71 20.61
N GLY A 182 2.56 -4.95 19.88
CA GLY A 182 1.75 -6.17 19.99
C GLY A 182 2.56 -7.44 19.72
N LEU A 183 3.43 -7.42 18.70
CA LEU A 183 4.33 -8.57 18.42
C LEU A 183 5.33 -8.79 19.54
N ILE A 184 5.94 -7.74 20.10
CA ILE A 184 6.87 -7.85 21.23
C ILE A 184 6.18 -8.51 22.44
N ILE A 185 4.98 -8.04 22.79
CA ILE A 185 4.18 -8.62 23.88
C ILE A 185 3.87 -10.10 23.60
N TYR A 186 3.51 -10.42 22.35
CA TYR A 186 3.23 -11.79 21.94
C TYR A 186 4.48 -12.68 22.10
N ILE A 187 5.65 -12.25 21.65
CA ILE A 187 6.91 -12.99 21.77
C ILE A 187 7.26 -13.22 23.24
N ILE A 188 7.17 -12.20 24.09
CA ILE A 188 7.45 -12.31 25.53
C ILE A 188 6.55 -13.36 26.19
N LYS A 189 5.23 -13.32 25.90
CA LYS A 189 4.25 -14.25 26.47
C LYS A 189 4.42 -15.70 25.98
N ASN A 190 4.91 -15.89 24.74
CA ASN A 190 5.02 -17.20 24.10
C ASN A 190 6.47 -17.67 23.89
N ARG A 191 7.43 -17.10 24.64
CA ARG A 191 8.86 -17.36 24.48
C ARG A 191 9.21 -18.84 24.43
N LYS A 192 8.68 -19.64 25.36
CA LYS A 192 8.93 -21.10 25.42
C LYS A 192 8.44 -21.87 24.18
N SER A 193 7.44 -21.38 23.47
CA SER A 193 6.90 -22.03 22.28
C SER A 193 7.56 -21.56 20.96
N ILE A 194 8.43 -20.59 21.05
CA ILE A 194 9.17 -20.01 19.90
C ILE A 194 10.62 -20.52 19.88
N GLU A 195 11.16 -20.90 21.03
CA GLU A 195 12.52 -21.44 21.20
C GLU A 195 12.62 -22.94 20.84
N ASN A 196 11.49 -23.66 20.75
CA ASN A 196 11.38 -25.07 20.33
C ASN A 196 10.96 -25.17 18.85
#